data_93b73b765a54b3dffbf49e26d58f8ee7
#
_entry.id   93b73b765a54b3dffbf49e26d58f8ee7
#
_cell.length_a   1.000
_cell.length_b   1.000
_cell.length_c   1.000
_cell.angle_alpha   90.00
_cell.angle_beta   90.00
_cell.angle_gamma   90.00
#
_symmetry.space_group_name_H-M   'P 1'
#
loop_
_entity.id
_entity.type
_entity.pdbx_description
1 polymer ?
#
loop_
_entity_poly.entity_id
_entity_poly.type
_entity_poly.pdbx_seq_one_letter_code
_entity_poly.pdbx_strand_id
1 'polypeptide(L)' 'MHFQIKYQILDGAITQFNTADDIFTAVHFIDDLKKRWPNMLYQIAVISPLADMIIAGNTHKKLL' A
#
# COMPACT_ATOMS: atom_id res chain seq x y z
N MET A 1 2.96 -10.46 12.44
CA MET A 1 2.92 -10.40 10.97
C MET A 1 3.02 -8.95 10.55
N HIS A 2 3.86 -8.66 9.57
CA HIS A 2 4.06 -7.28 9.12
C HIS A 2 3.49 -7.09 7.73
N PHE A 3 2.96 -5.90 7.50
CA PHE A 3 2.42 -5.52 6.20
C PHE A 3 3.22 -4.35 5.67
N GLN A 4 3.52 -4.38 4.37
CA GLN A 4 4.13 -3.26 3.67
C GLN A 4 3.07 -2.59 2.81
N ILE A 5 3.02 -1.27 2.90
CA ILE A 5 2.13 -0.44 2.09
C ILE A 5 3.00 0.30 1.09
N LYS A 6 2.72 0.12 -0.20
CA LYS A 6 3.31 0.91 -1.27
C LYS A 6 2.22 1.79 -1.86
N TYR A 7 2.51 3.05 -2.06
CA TYR A 7 1.51 3.94 -2.64
C TYR A 7 2.14 5.06 -3.44
N GLN A 8 1.39 5.54 -4.41
CA GLN A 8 1.71 6.73 -5.19
C GLN A 8 0.52 7.69 -5.09
N ILE A 9 0.78 8.91 -4.68
CA ILE A 9 -0.27 9.93 -4.55
C ILE A 9 -0.90 10.22 -5.92
N LEU A 10 -0.08 10.27 -6.95
CA LEU A 10 -0.51 10.41 -8.34
C LEU A 10 0.18 9.33 -9.16
N ASP A 11 -0.47 8.88 -10.25
CA ASP A 11 0.14 7.93 -11.18
C ASP A 11 1.46 8.50 -11.73
N GLY A 12 2.51 7.70 -11.65
CA GLY A 12 3.85 8.11 -12.07
C GLY A 12 4.64 8.87 -11.02
N ALA A 13 4.05 9.18 -9.86
CA ALA A 13 4.76 9.82 -8.76
C ALA A 13 5.76 8.86 -8.09
N ILE A 14 6.60 9.42 -7.23
CA ILE A 14 7.53 8.62 -6.43
C ILE A 14 6.72 7.68 -5.52
N THR A 15 7.09 6.39 -5.51
CA THR A 15 6.47 5.42 -4.63
C THR A 15 6.89 5.68 -3.19
N GLN A 16 5.88 5.79 -2.33
CA GLN A 16 6.06 5.90 -0.89
C GLN A 16 5.88 4.54 -0.24
N PHE A 17 6.52 4.35 0.91
CA PHE A 17 6.45 3.09 1.65
C PHE A 17 6.05 3.35 3.08
N ASN A 18 5.25 2.46 3.63
CA ASN A 18 4.94 2.44 5.05
C ASN A 18 4.76 1.00 5.51
N THR A 19 4.82 0.77 6.81
CA THR A 19 4.61 -0.56 7.38
C THR A 19 3.52 -0.50 8.43
N ALA A 20 2.87 -1.63 8.65
CA ALA A 20 1.84 -1.78 9.69
C ALA A 20 1.95 -3.17 10.29
N ASP A 21 1.60 -3.30 11.57
CA ASP A 21 1.65 -4.57 12.28
C ASP A 21 0.40 -5.42 12.06
N ASP A 22 -0.71 -4.80 11.65
CA ASP A 22 -1.95 -5.49 11.34
C ASP A 22 -2.65 -4.86 10.15
N ILE A 23 -3.59 -5.64 9.58
CA ILE A 23 -4.28 -5.22 8.35
C ILE A 23 -5.20 -4.01 8.59
N PHE A 24 -5.79 -3.89 9.76
CA PHE A 24 -6.70 -2.77 10.05
C PHE A 24 -5.93 -1.45 10.05
N THR A 25 -4.75 -1.42 10.65
CA THR A 25 -3.88 -0.24 10.64
C THR A 25 -3.51 0.13 9.21
N ALA A 26 -3.16 -0.87 8.38
CA ALA A 26 -2.81 -0.64 6.98
C ALA A 26 -4.00 -0.04 6.21
N VAL A 27 -5.19 -0.61 6.38
CA VAL A 27 -6.39 -0.13 5.69
C VAL A 27 -6.75 1.29 6.13
N HIS A 28 -6.70 1.57 7.43
CA HIS A 28 -6.98 2.92 7.95
C HIS A 28 -6.00 3.95 7.40
N PHE A 29 -4.72 3.59 7.31
CA PHE A 29 -3.71 4.48 6.72
C PHE A 29 -4.08 4.86 5.29
N ILE A 30 -4.46 3.87 4.48
CA ILE A 30 -4.86 4.09 3.10
C ILE A 30 -6.15 4.90 3.02
N ASP A 31 -7.14 4.58 3.85
CA ASP A 31 -8.42 5.30 3.86
C ASP A 31 -8.23 6.79 4.15
N ASP A 32 -7.36 7.13 5.09
CA ASP A 32 -7.06 8.52 5.42
C ASP A 32 -6.38 9.23 4.25
N LEU A 33 -5.46 8.57 3.57
CA LEU A 33 -4.81 9.13 2.40
C LEU A 33 -5.80 9.33 1.25
N LYS A 34 -6.70 8.38 1.02
CA LYS A 34 -7.67 8.45 -0.07
C LYS A 34 -8.67 9.60 0.11
N LYS A 35 -8.92 10.04 1.33
CA LYS A 35 -9.75 11.22 1.56
C LYS A 35 -9.12 12.49 0.98
N ARG A 36 -7.79 12.57 0.97
CA ARG A 36 -7.04 13.70 0.43
C ARG A 36 -6.72 13.51 -1.05
N TRP A 37 -6.41 12.29 -1.44
CA TRP A 37 -5.98 11.95 -2.80
C TRP A 37 -6.78 10.76 -3.33
N PRO A 38 -8.03 11.00 -3.76
CA PRO A 38 -8.93 9.90 -4.18
C PRO A 38 -8.39 9.04 -5.34
N ASN A 39 -7.49 9.59 -6.14
CA ASN A 39 -6.93 8.90 -7.31
C ASN A 39 -5.59 8.24 -7.02
N MET A 40 -5.19 8.15 -5.76
CA MET A 40 -3.94 7.50 -5.40
C MET A 40 -3.93 6.02 -5.79
N LEU A 41 -2.75 5.49 -6.07
CA LEU A 41 -2.52 4.07 -6.30
C LEU A 41 -1.86 3.45 -5.08
N TYR A 42 -2.29 2.23 -4.72
CA TYR A 42 -1.69 1.56 -3.56
C TYR A 42 -1.71 0.05 -3.70
N GLN A 43 -0.82 -0.59 -2.94
CA GLN A 43 -0.75 -2.03 -2.75
C GLN A 43 -0.36 -2.31 -1.31
N ILE A 44 -1.02 -3.28 -0.70
CA ILE A 44 -0.68 -3.78 0.64
C ILE A 44 -0.21 -5.22 0.48
N ALA A 45 0.98 -5.51 1.00
CA ALA A 45 1.57 -6.84 0.92
C ALA A 45 1.90 -7.38 2.30
N VAL A 46 1.79 -8.69 2.46
CA VAL A 46 2.31 -9.39 3.63
C VAL A 46 3.80 -9.57 3.43
N ILE A 47 4.60 -9.13 4.41
CA ILE A 47 6.05 -9.33 4.39
C ILE A 47 6.32 -10.72 4.96
N SER A 48 6.98 -11.56 4.18
CA SER A 48 7.30 -12.94 4.51
C SER A 48 8.78 -13.21 4.20
N PRO A 49 9.44 -14.10 4.96
CA PRO A 49 10.82 -14.48 4.63
C PRO A 49 10.97 -15.16 3.27
N LEU A 50 9.88 -15.75 2.76
CA LEU A 50 9.91 -16.47 1.49
C LEU A 50 9.59 -15.57 0.30
N ALA A 51 8.59 -14.72 0.42
CA ALA A 51 8.18 -13.80 -0.64
C ALA A 51 7.12 -12.84 -0.10
N ASP A 52 7.10 -11.64 -0.64
CA ASP A 52 6.02 -10.70 -0.35
C ASP A 52 4.79 -11.08 -1.18
N MET A 53 3.62 -11.05 -0.54
CA MET A 53 2.36 -11.36 -1.20
C MET A 53 1.43 -10.17 -1.13
N ILE A 54 1.02 -9.66 -2.28
CA ILE A 54 0.04 -8.57 -2.35
C ILE A 54 -1.33 -9.12 -1.98
N ILE A 55 -1.96 -8.54 -0.96
CA ILE A 55 -3.26 -9.00 -0.47
C ILE A 55 -4.38 -8.00 -0.73
N ALA A 56 -4.04 -6.76 -1.04
CA ALA A 56 -5.01 -5.71 -1.32
C ALA A 56 -4.36 -4.63 -2.18
N GLY A 57 -5.18 -3.88 -2.90
CA GLY A 57 -4.69 -2.78 -3.71
C GLY A 57 -5.73 -2.38 -4.74
N ASN A 58 -5.50 -1.24 -5.39
CA ASN A 58 -6.38 -0.75 -6.45
C ASN A 58 -5.67 -0.69 -7.81
N THR A 59 -4.49 -1.27 -7.93
CA THR A 59 -3.76 -1.29 -9.18
C THR A 59 -2.99 -2.59 -9.32
N HIS A 60 -2.86 -3.07 -10.56
CA HIS A 60 -1.96 -4.17 -10.92
C HIS A 60 -0.61 -3.65 -11.43
N LYS A 61 -0.47 -2.34 -11.54
CA LYS A 61 0.78 -1.72 -11.94
C LYS A 61 1.84 -1.99 -10.88
N LYS A 62 3.06 -2.32 -11.33
CA LYS A 62 4.17 -2.49 -10.42
C LYS A 62 4.58 -1.13 -9.86
N LEU A 63 4.45 -0.97 -8.55
CA LEU A 63 4.88 0.23 -7.85
C LEU A 63 6.33 0.04 -7.40
N LEU A 64 7.21 0.84 -7.93
CA LEU A 64 8.66 0.75 -7.64
C LEU A 64 9.10 1.83 -6.69
#